data_0080e1f8e7f5a1ae36a2d0618cd62024
#
_entry.id   0080e1f8e7f5a1ae36a2d0618cd62024
#
_cell.length_a   1.000
_cell.length_b   1.000
_cell.length_c   1.000
_cell.angle_alpha   90.00
_cell.angle_beta   90.00
_cell.angle_gamma   90.00
#
_symmetry.space_group_name_H-M   'P 1'
#
loop_
_entity.id
_entity.type
_entity.pdbx_description
1 polymer ?
#
loop_
_entity_poly.entity_id
_entity_poly.type
_entity_poly.pdbx_seq_one_letter_code
_entity_poly.pdbx_strand_id
1 'polypeptide(L)'
;MKESIEVSFEKPKAVICFDDGFHSIVTNAKPILDEHNIPYVIFLNPSFLDQNYFSEPLLSHLIEKTIDHEVIQKTFGNKTMHGGLWNHIRINSSIKQIKLLQELITISDFPKYYLSWNDLESLNDDRVTLANHTSHHLFLSSLSIEEQKSQIMLGHQRL
;
A
#
# COMPACT_ATOMS: atom_id res chain seq x y z
N MET A 1 18.37 -26.49 20.21
CA MET A 1 18.54 -27.11 18.89
C MET A 1 17.55 -26.43 17.96
N LYS A 2 18.00 -25.74 16.92
CA LYS A 2 17.12 -25.25 15.86
C LYS A 2 16.90 -26.44 14.92
N GLU A 3 15.69 -26.98 14.91
CA GLU A 3 15.32 -27.93 13.86
C GLU A 3 15.29 -27.15 12.53
N SER A 4 16.21 -27.50 11.65
CA SER A 4 16.17 -27.06 10.26
C SER A 4 15.03 -27.80 9.58
N ILE A 5 13.97 -27.10 9.21
CA ILE A 5 12.93 -27.65 8.35
C ILE A 5 13.54 -27.80 6.96
N GLU A 6 14.03 -28.97 6.63
CA GLU A 6 14.38 -29.31 5.24
C GLU A 6 13.09 -29.51 4.46
N VAL A 7 12.71 -28.51 3.68
CA VAL A 7 11.62 -28.63 2.71
C VAL A 7 12.22 -29.02 1.37
N SER A 8 12.12 -30.29 1.01
CA SER A 8 12.47 -30.73 -0.35
C SER A 8 11.28 -30.47 -1.27
N PHE A 9 11.50 -29.66 -2.30
CA PHE A 9 10.49 -29.41 -3.33
C PHE A 9 10.78 -30.29 -4.55
N GLU A 10 9.89 -31.20 -4.89
CA GLU A 10 10.01 -32.00 -6.12
C GLU A 10 9.83 -31.17 -7.41
N LYS A 11 9.13 -30.03 -7.31
CA LYS A 11 8.87 -29.10 -8.43
C LYS A 11 8.97 -27.65 -7.95
N PRO A 12 9.35 -26.71 -8.82
CA PRO A 12 9.29 -25.28 -8.52
C PRO A 12 7.88 -24.88 -8.06
N LYS A 13 7.79 -24.08 -7.00
CA LYS A 13 6.52 -23.52 -6.50
C LYS A 13 6.55 -22.01 -6.65
N ALA A 14 5.40 -21.43 -6.97
CA ALA A 14 5.19 -19.99 -7.03
C ALA A 14 4.06 -19.60 -6.07
N VAL A 15 4.14 -18.41 -5.50
CA VAL A 15 3.10 -17.79 -4.69
C VAL A 15 2.72 -16.48 -5.37
N ILE A 16 1.41 -16.25 -5.54
CA ILE A 16 0.90 -14.98 -6.04
C ILE A 16 0.62 -14.09 -4.85
N CYS A 17 1.20 -12.88 -4.89
CA CYS A 17 1.04 -11.89 -3.84
C CYS A 17 0.63 -10.54 -4.46
N PHE A 18 -0.20 -9.81 -3.74
CA PHE A 18 -0.59 -8.44 -4.06
C PHE A 18 -0.29 -7.56 -2.86
N ASP A 19 0.33 -6.42 -3.11
CA ASP A 19 0.60 -5.44 -2.07
C ASP A 19 -0.48 -4.35 -2.04
N ASP A 20 -0.51 -3.57 -0.95
CA ASP A 20 -1.29 -2.34 -0.73
C ASP A 20 -2.81 -2.51 -0.68
N GLY A 21 -3.37 -3.63 -1.08
CA GLY A 21 -4.82 -3.83 -1.08
C GLY A 21 -5.56 -2.95 -2.08
N PHE A 22 -5.08 -2.82 -3.31
CA PHE A 22 -5.80 -2.10 -4.37
C PHE A 22 -7.14 -2.76 -4.71
N HIS A 23 -8.16 -1.96 -4.95
CA HIS A 23 -9.51 -2.44 -5.30
C HIS A 23 -9.53 -3.28 -6.60
N SER A 24 -8.57 -3.04 -7.50
CA SER A 24 -8.39 -3.84 -8.72
C SER A 24 -8.10 -5.32 -8.46
N ILE A 25 -7.67 -5.68 -7.26
CA ILE A 25 -7.50 -7.09 -6.88
C ILE A 25 -8.85 -7.81 -6.94
N VAL A 26 -9.90 -7.22 -6.40
CA VAL A 26 -11.25 -7.82 -6.38
C VAL A 26 -11.91 -7.73 -7.75
N THR A 27 -11.75 -6.62 -8.46
CA THR A 27 -12.43 -6.41 -9.74
C THR A 27 -11.78 -7.13 -10.91
N ASN A 28 -10.46 -7.31 -10.90
CA ASN A 28 -9.72 -7.82 -12.04
C ASN A 28 -9.00 -9.15 -11.73
N ALA A 29 -8.23 -9.22 -10.66
CA ALA A 29 -7.41 -10.40 -10.37
C ALA A 29 -8.23 -11.56 -9.80
N LYS A 30 -9.09 -11.28 -8.81
CA LYS A 30 -9.89 -12.31 -8.13
C LYS A 30 -10.71 -13.18 -9.08
N PRO A 31 -11.47 -12.65 -10.06
CA PRO A 31 -12.23 -13.49 -10.99
C PRO A 31 -11.36 -14.51 -11.74
N ILE A 32 -10.16 -14.11 -12.16
CA ILE A 32 -9.23 -14.99 -12.87
C ILE A 32 -8.66 -16.06 -11.93
N LEU A 33 -8.26 -15.67 -10.73
CA LEU A 33 -7.69 -16.58 -9.73
C LEU A 33 -8.72 -17.61 -9.26
N ASP A 34 -9.98 -17.18 -9.10
CA ASP A 34 -11.09 -18.04 -8.74
C ASP A 34 -11.39 -19.09 -9.82
N GLU A 35 -11.42 -18.68 -11.10
CA GLU A 35 -11.63 -19.58 -12.23
C GLU A 35 -10.58 -20.70 -12.28
N HIS A 36 -9.35 -20.36 -11.92
CA HIS A 36 -8.23 -21.31 -11.96
C HIS A 36 -7.93 -21.98 -10.60
N ASN A 37 -8.73 -21.70 -9.56
CA ASN A 37 -8.52 -22.21 -8.19
C ASN A 37 -7.10 -21.91 -7.64
N ILE A 38 -6.57 -20.73 -7.93
CA ILE A 38 -5.23 -20.32 -7.52
C ILE A 38 -5.30 -19.58 -6.18
N PRO A 39 -4.63 -20.07 -5.11
CA PRO A 39 -4.52 -19.33 -3.86
C PRO A 39 -3.56 -18.15 -3.98
N TYR A 40 -3.83 -17.08 -3.21
CA TYR A 40 -3.02 -15.86 -3.22
C TYR A 40 -3.01 -15.17 -1.88
N VAL A 41 -2.04 -14.26 -1.72
CA VAL A 41 -1.86 -13.45 -0.52
C VAL A 41 -2.10 -11.98 -0.87
N ILE A 42 -2.79 -11.26 0.00
CA ILE A 42 -2.93 -9.80 -0.09
C ILE A 42 -2.26 -9.19 1.14
N PHE A 43 -1.21 -8.42 0.93
CA PHE A 43 -0.56 -7.63 1.96
C PHE A 43 -1.27 -6.29 2.09
N LEU A 44 -1.86 -6.03 3.25
CA LEU A 44 -2.77 -4.91 3.50
C LEU A 44 -2.15 -3.85 4.40
N ASN A 45 -2.45 -2.59 4.09
CA ASN A 45 -2.19 -1.45 4.95
C ASN A 45 -3.53 -0.96 5.54
N PRO A 46 -3.80 -1.17 6.84
CA PRO A 46 -5.08 -0.78 7.44
C PRO A 46 -5.47 0.68 7.23
N SER A 47 -4.49 1.59 7.14
CA SER A 47 -4.78 3.01 6.85
C SER A 47 -5.36 3.25 5.46
N PHE A 48 -5.06 2.39 4.49
CA PHE A 48 -5.66 2.47 3.16
C PHE A 48 -7.10 1.95 3.16
N LEU A 49 -7.39 0.91 3.95
CA LEU A 49 -8.73 0.36 4.13
C LEU A 49 -9.71 1.37 4.75
N ASP A 50 -9.20 2.33 5.54
CA ASP A 50 -10.00 3.43 6.10
C ASP A 50 -10.43 4.46 5.04
N GLN A 51 -9.91 4.38 3.81
CA GLN A 51 -10.16 5.31 2.69
C GLN A 51 -9.78 6.77 3.00
N ASN A 52 -8.97 7.02 4.01
CA ASN A 52 -8.57 8.35 4.48
C ASN A 52 -7.06 8.58 4.40
N TYR A 53 -6.33 7.66 3.80
CA TYR A 53 -4.89 7.73 3.64
C TYR A 53 -4.48 7.13 2.29
N PHE A 54 -3.61 7.82 1.57
CA PHE A 54 -3.13 7.38 0.25
C PHE A 54 -1.67 6.97 0.33
N SER A 55 -1.31 5.94 -0.45
CA SER A 55 0.10 5.59 -0.64
C SER A 55 0.84 6.73 -1.33
N GLU A 56 2.14 6.81 -1.10
CA GLU A 56 2.97 7.86 -1.69
C GLU A 56 2.93 7.86 -3.24
N PRO A 57 2.92 6.69 -3.93
CA PRO A 57 2.78 6.67 -5.39
C PRO A 57 1.45 7.24 -5.88
N LEU A 58 0.34 6.88 -5.22
CA LEU A 58 -0.97 7.40 -5.57
C LEU A 58 -1.05 8.89 -5.28
N LEU A 59 -0.57 9.33 -4.13
CA LEU A 59 -0.56 10.74 -3.74
C LEU A 59 0.24 11.60 -4.72
N SER A 60 1.44 11.16 -5.13
CA SER A 60 2.24 11.88 -6.11
C SER A 60 1.56 12.00 -7.47
N HIS A 61 0.95 10.90 -7.93
CA HIS A 61 0.19 10.88 -9.17
C HIS A 61 -1.00 11.85 -9.16
N LEU A 62 -1.71 11.92 -8.04
CA LEU A 62 -2.84 12.82 -7.87
C LEU A 62 -2.39 14.29 -7.83
N ILE A 63 -1.31 14.60 -7.11
CA ILE A 63 -0.74 15.94 -7.06
C ILE A 63 -0.30 16.38 -8.47
N GLU A 64 0.41 15.53 -9.20
CA GLU A 64 0.85 15.84 -10.57
C GLU A 64 -0.32 16.07 -11.55
N LYS A 65 -1.47 15.43 -11.31
CA LYS A 65 -2.67 15.63 -12.14
C LYS A 65 -3.51 16.84 -11.79
N THR A 66 -3.52 17.24 -10.52
CA THR A 66 -4.47 18.23 -9.99
C THR A 66 -3.84 19.57 -9.67
N ILE A 67 -2.52 19.62 -9.45
CA ILE A 67 -1.80 20.82 -9.05
C ILE A 67 -0.90 21.28 -10.21
N ASP A 68 -0.87 22.60 -10.45
CA ASP A 68 -0.01 23.20 -11.45
C ASP A 68 1.47 22.89 -11.18
N HIS A 69 2.21 22.60 -12.24
CA HIS A 69 3.63 22.25 -12.17
C HIS A 69 4.49 23.33 -11.50
N GLU A 70 4.16 24.62 -11.69
CA GLU A 70 4.88 25.72 -11.03
C GLU A 70 4.66 25.70 -9.52
N VAL A 71 3.45 25.37 -9.07
CA VAL A 71 3.12 25.22 -7.63
C VAL A 71 3.87 24.04 -7.03
N ILE A 72 3.93 22.90 -7.75
CA ILE A 72 4.72 21.73 -7.32
C ILE A 72 6.20 22.11 -7.18
N GLN A 73 6.79 22.76 -8.18
CA GLN A 73 8.19 23.19 -8.13
C GLN A 73 8.46 24.17 -6.99
N LYS A 74 7.57 25.13 -6.77
CA LYS A 74 7.70 26.10 -5.68
C LYS A 74 7.60 25.46 -4.31
N THR A 75 6.74 24.46 -4.15
CA THR A 75 6.48 23.78 -2.87
C THR A 75 7.56 22.76 -2.52
N PHE A 76 8.00 21.97 -3.49
CA PHE A 76 8.91 20.85 -3.30
C PHE A 76 10.33 21.10 -3.82
N GLY A 77 10.53 22.22 -4.55
CA GLY A 77 11.81 22.61 -5.14
C GLY A 77 12.22 21.75 -6.35
N ASN A 78 13.36 22.12 -6.97
CA ASN A 78 13.90 21.39 -8.14
C ASN A 78 14.37 19.95 -7.83
N LYS A 79 14.33 19.52 -6.59
CA LYS A 79 14.69 18.14 -6.17
C LYS A 79 13.74 17.07 -6.71
N THR A 80 12.58 17.48 -7.21
CA THR A 80 11.63 16.58 -7.90
C THR A 80 12.17 16.03 -9.23
N MET A 81 13.19 16.66 -9.81
CA MET A 81 13.72 16.28 -11.14
C MET A 81 14.56 14.98 -11.14
N HIS A 82 15.12 14.54 -9.99
CA HIS A 82 16.00 13.38 -9.90
C HIS A 82 15.35 12.20 -9.15
N GLY A 83 14.23 11.71 -9.64
CA GLY A 83 13.52 10.59 -9.04
C GLY A 83 12.01 10.84 -8.84
N GLY A 84 11.52 12.00 -9.31
CA GLY A 84 10.12 12.38 -9.28
C GLY A 84 9.62 12.79 -7.89
N LEU A 85 8.44 13.37 -7.88
CA LEU A 85 7.71 13.80 -6.67
C LEU A 85 7.49 12.63 -5.70
N TRP A 86 7.24 11.44 -6.23
CA TRP A 86 7.07 10.22 -5.44
C TRP A 86 8.28 9.94 -4.52
N ASN A 87 9.50 9.93 -5.07
CA ASN A 87 10.70 9.68 -4.25
C ASN A 87 10.88 10.74 -3.17
N HIS A 88 10.56 12.00 -3.47
CA HIS A 88 10.64 13.08 -2.49
C HIS A 88 9.64 12.87 -1.34
N ILE A 89 8.39 12.57 -1.66
CA ILE A 89 7.35 12.30 -0.66
C ILE A 89 7.73 11.06 0.16
N ARG A 90 8.14 9.98 -0.47
CA ARG A 90 8.47 8.71 0.17
C ARG A 90 9.59 8.84 1.21
N ILE A 91 10.64 9.59 0.90
CA ILE A 91 11.83 9.67 1.76
C ILE A 91 11.68 10.74 2.85
N ASN A 92 10.95 11.82 2.56
CA ASN A 92 10.95 13.02 3.40
C ASN A 92 9.64 13.28 4.14
N SER A 93 8.57 12.48 3.88
CA SER A 93 7.26 12.78 4.44
C SER A 93 6.93 11.90 5.64
N SER A 94 6.55 12.54 6.73
CA SER A 94 5.86 11.92 7.87
C SER A 94 4.38 11.74 7.57
N ILE A 95 3.68 10.92 8.37
CA ILE A 95 2.21 10.75 8.29
C ILE A 95 1.49 12.10 8.26
N LYS A 96 1.94 13.06 9.09
CA LYS A 96 1.36 14.41 9.15
C LYS A 96 1.51 15.15 7.82
N GLN A 97 2.67 15.08 7.18
CA GLN A 97 2.93 15.74 5.90
C GLN A 97 2.12 15.10 4.78
N ILE A 98 2.00 13.77 4.76
CA ILE A 98 1.18 13.08 3.77
C ILE A 98 -0.29 13.50 3.90
N LYS A 99 -0.83 13.59 5.11
CA LYS A 99 -2.19 14.08 5.35
C LYS A 99 -2.40 15.52 4.87
N LEU A 100 -1.44 16.41 5.16
CA LEU A 100 -1.50 17.79 4.65
C LEU A 100 -1.48 17.85 3.12
N LEU A 101 -0.68 17.01 2.47
CA LEU A 101 -0.65 16.93 1.01
C LEU A 101 -1.98 16.40 0.44
N GLN A 102 -2.62 15.48 1.13
CA GLN A 102 -3.96 14.99 0.74
C GLN A 102 -5.03 16.08 0.81
N GLU A 103 -4.95 16.97 1.80
CA GLU A 103 -5.88 18.10 1.95
C GLU A 103 -5.77 19.11 0.78
N LEU A 104 -4.62 19.17 0.09
CA LEU A 104 -4.45 20.00 -1.10
C LEU A 104 -5.14 19.44 -2.35
N ILE A 105 -5.51 18.17 -2.30
CA ILE A 105 -6.13 17.48 -3.43
C ILE A 105 -7.64 17.57 -3.30
N THR A 106 -8.24 18.54 -3.98
CA THR A 106 -9.71 18.66 -4.06
C THR A 106 -10.21 17.75 -5.16
N ILE A 107 -10.65 16.54 -4.81
CA ILE A 107 -11.24 15.61 -5.77
C ILE A 107 -12.68 15.32 -5.34
N SER A 108 -13.62 15.76 -6.16
CA SER A 108 -15.04 15.56 -5.94
C SER A 108 -15.50 14.12 -6.21
N ASP A 109 -14.80 13.41 -7.10
CA ASP A 109 -15.15 12.04 -7.53
C ASP A 109 -13.89 11.16 -7.56
N PHE A 110 -13.54 10.62 -6.40
CA PHE A 110 -12.43 9.66 -6.30
C PHE A 110 -12.89 8.26 -6.71
N PRO A 111 -12.28 7.65 -7.72
CA PRO A 111 -12.45 6.24 -7.92
C PRO A 111 -11.94 5.50 -6.67
N LYS A 112 -12.60 4.40 -6.33
CA LYS A 112 -12.20 3.55 -5.22
C LYS A 112 -10.86 2.88 -5.56
N TYR A 113 -9.77 3.41 -5.04
CA TYR A 113 -8.44 2.88 -5.30
C TYR A 113 -8.11 1.65 -4.44
N TYR A 114 -8.49 1.67 -3.17
CA TYR A 114 -8.19 0.60 -2.21
C TYR A 114 -9.43 -0.17 -1.83
N LEU A 115 -9.20 -1.39 -1.37
CA LEU A 115 -10.21 -2.17 -0.65
C LEU A 115 -10.66 -1.39 0.59
N SER A 116 -11.91 -1.57 0.96
CA SER A 116 -12.45 -1.14 2.26
C SER A 116 -12.57 -2.35 3.18
N TRP A 117 -12.82 -2.12 4.46
CA TRP A 117 -13.10 -3.20 5.41
C TRP A 117 -14.25 -4.10 4.95
N ASN A 118 -15.29 -3.53 4.34
CA ASN A 118 -16.42 -4.31 3.81
C ASN A 118 -16.02 -5.22 2.63
N ASP A 119 -15.03 -4.81 1.83
CA ASP A 119 -14.56 -5.66 0.73
C ASP A 119 -13.83 -6.89 1.25
N LEU A 120 -13.20 -6.82 2.42
CA LEU A 120 -12.51 -7.96 3.03
C LEU A 120 -13.48 -9.09 3.40
N GLU A 121 -14.74 -8.78 3.70
CA GLU A 121 -15.77 -9.80 3.94
C GLU A 121 -15.98 -10.67 2.69
N SER A 122 -15.90 -10.08 1.50
CA SER A 122 -16.01 -10.80 0.22
C SER A 122 -14.79 -11.65 -0.11
N LEU A 123 -13.68 -11.42 0.59
CA LEU A 123 -12.42 -12.15 0.47
C LEU A 123 -12.28 -13.28 1.51
N ASN A 124 -13.32 -13.56 2.29
CA ASN A 124 -13.34 -14.67 3.25
C ASN A 124 -13.47 -16.00 2.52
N ASP A 125 -12.35 -16.46 1.97
CA ASP A 125 -12.22 -17.67 1.14
C ASP A 125 -10.90 -18.35 1.53
N ASP A 126 -10.90 -19.68 1.67
CA ASP A 126 -9.75 -20.48 2.06
C ASP A 126 -8.52 -20.32 1.13
N ARG A 127 -8.74 -19.78 -0.08
CA ARG A 127 -7.69 -19.49 -1.06
C ARG A 127 -7.04 -18.12 -0.84
N VAL A 128 -7.63 -17.26 -0.02
CA VAL A 128 -7.13 -15.90 0.22
C VAL A 128 -6.47 -15.82 1.58
N THR A 129 -5.23 -15.39 1.61
CA THR A 129 -4.53 -15.08 2.85
C THR A 129 -4.36 -13.56 2.95
N LEU A 130 -4.88 -12.98 4.04
CA LEU A 130 -4.63 -11.56 4.35
C LEU A 130 -3.40 -11.45 5.23
N ALA A 131 -2.50 -10.55 4.89
CA ALA A 131 -1.24 -10.36 5.57
C ALA A 131 -0.95 -8.87 5.83
N ASN A 132 -0.12 -8.61 6.82
CA ASN A 132 0.24 -7.25 7.23
C ASN A 132 1.32 -6.65 6.32
N HIS A 133 1.06 -5.45 5.79
CA HIS A 133 2.00 -4.64 5.02
C HIS A 133 2.36 -3.32 5.71
N THR A 134 2.48 -3.34 7.02
CA THR A 134 2.57 -2.16 7.91
C THR A 134 1.28 -1.34 7.96
N SER A 135 1.20 -0.38 8.87
CA SER A 135 -0.03 0.41 9.04
C SER A 135 -0.22 1.45 7.94
N HIS A 136 0.83 2.22 7.59
CA HIS A 136 0.74 3.40 6.73
C HIS A 136 1.66 3.33 5.50
N HIS A 137 2.29 2.19 5.22
CA HIS A 137 3.22 2.02 4.10
C HIS A 137 4.39 3.02 4.11
N LEU A 138 4.84 3.48 5.28
CA LEU A 138 6.00 4.37 5.37
C LEU A 138 7.29 3.63 5.02
N PHE A 139 8.26 4.37 4.49
CA PHE A 139 9.59 3.84 4.17
C PHE A 139 10.35 3.50 5.45
N LEU A 140 10.28 2.25 5.89
CA LEU A 140 10.75 1.80 7.21
C LEU A 140 12.20 2.19 7.50
N SER A 141 13.10 2.14 6.51
CA SER A 141 14.51 2.50 6.71
C SER A 141 14.74 3.99 7.01
N SER A 142 13.74 4.85 6.82
CA SER A 142 13.79 6.28 7.20
C SER A 142 13.27 6.54 8.61
N LEU A 143 12.73 5.53 9.29
CA LEU A 143 12.11 5.63 10.60
C LEU A 143 13.06 5.14 11.71
N SER A 144 12.87 5.64 12.94
CA SER A 144 13.49 5.06 14.12
C SER A 144 13.00 3.62 14.35
N ILE A 145 13.74 2.84 15.13
CA ILE A 145 13.38 1.45 15.45
C ILE A 145 12.01 1.37 16.15
N GLU A 146 11.72 2.33 17.02
CA GLU A 146 10.44 2.43 17.73
C GLU A 146 9.28 2.69 16.76
N GLU A 147 9.46 3.59 15.81
CA GLU A 147 8.48 3.87 14.77
C GLU A 147 8.28 2.67 13.83
N GLN A 148 9.35 1.99 13.43
CA GLN A 148 9.25 0.75 12.63
C GLN A 148 8.41 -0.30 13.34
N LYS A 149 8.71 -0.57 14.63
CA LYS A 149 7.92 -1.49 15.45
C LYS A 149 6.46 -1.07 15.55
N SER A 150 6.21 0.23 15.78
CA SER A 150 4.86 0.78 15.85
C SER A 150 4.10 0.55 14.54
N GLN A 151 4.71 0.82 13.37
CA GLN A 151 4.08 0.61 12.07
C GLN A 151 3.72 -0.87 11.82
N ILE A 152 4.59 -1.79 12.19
CA ILE A 152 4.36 -3.23 12.04
C ILE A 152 3.27 -3.69 13.00
N MET A 153 3.36 -3.32 14.28
CA MET A 153 2.41 -3.76 15.30
C MET A 153 1.00 -3.20 15.09
N LEU A 154 0.88 -1.92 14.74
CA LEU A 154 -0.41 -1.31 14.41
C LEU A 154 -1.06 -1.97 13.19
N GLY A 155 -0.27 -2.31 12.17
CA GLY A 155 -0.77 -3.05 11.03
C GLY A 155 -1.29 -4.44 11.42
N HIS A 156 -0.54 -5.15 12.28
CA HIS A 156 -0.92 -6.49 12.75
C HIS A 156 -2.17 -6.50 13.65
N GLN A 157 -2.30 -5.52 14.54
CA GLN A 157 -3.43 -5.45 15.47
C GLN A 157 -4.76 -5.13 14.82
N ARG A 158 -4.76 -4.58 13.62
CA ARG A 158 -5.95 -4.13 12.91
C ARG A 158 -6.45 -5.14 11.88
N LEU A 159 -5.62 -6.07 11.48
CA LEU A 159 -5.94 -7.19 10.58
C LEU A 159 -6.26 -8.47 11.37
#